data_cddb0fb5c5946466a2f686d982c02d35
#
_entry.id   cddb0fb5c5946466a2f686d982c02d35
#
_cell.length_a   1.000
_cell.length_b   1.000
_cell.length_c   1.000
_cell.angle_alpha   90.00
_cell.angle_beta   90.00
_cell.angle_gamma   90.00
#
_symmetry.space_group_name_H-M   'P 1'
#
loop_
_entity.id
_entity.type
_entity.pdbx_description
1 polymer ?
#
loop_
_entity_poly.entity_id
_entity_poly.type
_entity_poly.pdbx_seq_one_letter_code
_entity_poly.pdbx_strand_id
1 'polypeptide(L)'
;MSNKNKPNYTLKDSLFIDLFSDKMRLIQLYKSLIDDQRQINPEDIEILTIQNIILRGIYNDLGFRVKDEIIILMEAQTTYTTNIVLRILFYLSETLKNYIIDSSENKNLNELYNTKPRIIPKIKLFVVYTGDKVMQDHDLYLKDVMVEKDIISDIDMKVRVLYTGNKKSILGQYILFTRVYTKQKKECKDIETAVKNTIEICMNDEILKEYLEYRKMEVQEMITAFMTQEEAFESFLKDEVKRGRKEGREEGREEGKMDTLINFFKNGAGLDLISKAVGMSIDEVKSILISRGFEV
;
A
#
# COMPACT_ATOMS: atom_id res chain seq x y z
N MET A 1 40.24 -4.76 0.29
CA MET A 1 38.99 -4.92 1.09
C MET A 1 37.85 -4.92 0.09
N SER A 2 37.31 -6.08 -0.16
CA SER A 2 36.34 -6.36 -1.22
C SER A 2 34.98 -5.83 -0.82
N ASN A 3 34.52 -4.79 -1.50
CA ASN A 3 33.13 -4.35 -1.46
C ASN A 3 32.32 -5.41 -2.23
N LYS A 4 31.84 -6.44 -1.54
CA LYS A 4 30.84 -7.35 -2.10
C LYS A 4 29.59 -6.51 -2.31
N ASN A 5 29.25 -6.26 -3.58
CA ASN A 5 27.95 -5.73 -3.99
C ASN A 5 26.87 -6.60 -3.35
N LYS A 6 26.26 -6.11 -2.26
CA LYS A 6 25.00 -6.69 -1.79
C LYS A 6 23.99 -6.51 -2.93
N PRO A 7 23.30 -7.55 -3.35
CA PRO A 7 22.27 -7.41 -4.35
C PRO A 7 21.29 -6.34 -3.87
N ASN A 8 20.99 -5.40 -4.75
CA ASN A 8 20.03 -4.34 -4.50
C ASN A 8 18.67 -4.95 -4.79
N TYR A 9 18.07 -5.64 -3.82
CA TYR A 9 16.73 -6.19 -3.94
C TYR A 9 15.76 -5.03 -4.05
N THR A 10 15.17 -4.88 -5.23
CA THR A 10 14.08 -3.94 -5.48
C THR A 10 12.76 -4.57 -5.03
N LEU A 11 11.69 -3.78 -4.94
CA LEU A 11 10.33 -4.25 -4.65
C LEU A 11 9.86 -5.47 -5.47
N LYS A 12 10.48 -5.73 -6.63
CA LYS A 12 10.25 -6.92 -7.46
C LYS A 12 10.75 -8.22 -6.82
N ASP A 13 11.57 -8.11 -5.77
CA ASP A 13 12.26 -9.24 -5.15
C ASP A 13 11.58 -9.70 -3.84
N SER A 14 10.33 -9.28 -3.60
CA SER A 14 9.58 -9.75 -2.44
C SER A 14 9.16 -11.21 -2.62
N LEU A 15 9.01 -11.93 -1.50
CA LEU A 15 8.51 -13.31 -1.50
C LEU A 15 7.20 -13.46 -2.29
N PHE A 16 6.30 -12.49 -2.19
CA PHE A 16 5.02 -12.49 -2.91
C PHE A 16 5.23 -12.48 -4.42
N ILE A 17 6.03 -11.55 -4.90
CA ILE A 17 6.33 -11.43 -6.34
C ILE A 17 7.14 -12.64 -6.82
N ASP A 18 8.14 -13.09 -6.07
CA ASP A 18 8.92 -14.24 -6.44
C ASP A 18 8.09 -15.53 -6.49
N LEU A 19 7.25 -15.76 -5.49
CA LEU A 19 6.35 -16.92 -5.44
C LEU A 19 5.41 -16.96 -6.64
N PHE A 20 4.87 -15.81 -7.05
CA PHE A 20 3.88 -15.71 -8.13
C PHE A 20 4.48 -15.25 -9.47
N SER A 21 5.79 -15.17 -9.62
CA SER A 21 6.45 -14.95 -10.92
C SER A 21 6.41 -16.20 -11.82
N ASP A 22 6.27 -17.38 -11.25
CA ASP A 22 6.15 -18.63 -11.96
C ASP A 22 4.73 -18.87 -12.48
N LYS A 23 4.59 -19.16 -13.78
CA LYS A 23 3.29 -19.32 -14.43
C LYS A 23 2.45 -20.49 -13.88
N MET A 24 3.08 -21.58 -13.44
CA MET A 24 2.35 -22.69 -12.84
C MET A 24 1.76 -22.31 -11.49
N ARG A 25 2.49 -21.54 -10.69
CA ARG A 25 1.98 -20.99 -9.43
C ARG A 25 0.93 -19.91 -9.65
N LEU A 26 1.04 -19.11 -10.72
CA LEU A 26 -0.05 -18.21 -11.11
C LEU A 26 -1.33 -18.95 -11.50
N ILE A 27 -1.25 -20.11 -12.14
CA ILE A 27 -2.43 -20.96 -12.40
C ILE A 27 -3.05 -21.41 -11.07
N GLN A 28 -2.24 -21.84 -10.12
CA GLN A 28 -2.72 -22.26 -8.80
C GLN A 28 -3.34 -21.08 -8.05
N LEU A 29 -2.73 -19.89 -8.12
CA LEU A 29 -3.26 -18.65 -7.56
C LEU A 29 -4.62 -18.32 -8.18
N TYR A 30 -4.71 -18.27 -9.51
CA TYR A 30 -5.96 -17.98 -10.22
C TYR A 30 -7.08 -18.92 -9.78
N LYS A 31 -6.81 -20.24 -9.74
CA LYS A 31 -7.77 -21.25 -9.30
C LYS A 31 -8.16 -21.12 -7.82
N SER A 32 -7.31 -20.52 -6.99
CA SER A 32 -7.64 -20.23 -5.60
C SER A 32 -8.50 -18.98 -5.42
N LEU A 33 -8.47 -18.07 -6.38
CA LEU A 33 -9.23 -16.81 -6.37
C LEU A 33 -10.59 -16.94 -7.06
N ILE A 34 -10.65 -17.79 -8.07
CA ILE A 34 -11.80 -17.91 -8.97
C ILE A 34 -12.16 -19.40 -9.07
N ASP A 35 -13.43 -19.71 -8.80
CA ASP A 35 -13.97 -21.06 -9.01
C ASP A 35 -14.17 -21.30 -10.51
N ASP A 36 -13.07 -21.59 -11.20
CA ASP A 36 -13.02 -21.81 -12.65
C ASP A 36 -12.53 -23.22 -12.93
N GLN A 37 -13.40 -24.00 -13.58
CA GLN A 37 -13.11 -25.39 -13.96
C GLN A 37 -12.42 -25.52 -15.33
N ARG A 38 -12.21 -24.40 -16.04
CA ARG A 38 -11.53 -24.40 -17.34
C ARG A 38 -10.10 -24.91 -17.20
N GLN A 39 -9.63 -25.63 -18.20
CA GLN A 39 -8.21 -25.92 -18.32
C GLN A 39 -7.47 -24.65 -18.71
N ILE A 40 -6.45 -24.32 -17.91
CA ILE A 40 -5.59 -23.15 -18.10
C ILE A 40 -4.17 -23.67 -18.28
N ASN A 41 -3.54 -23.24 -19.38
CA ASN A 41 -2.16 -23.56 -19.69
C ASN A 41 -1.26 -22.35 -19.43
N PRO A 42 0.06 -22.51 -19.29
CA PRO A 42 0.99 -21.39 -19.07
C PRO A 42 0.96 -20.30 -20.16
N GLU A 43 0.58 -20.68 -21.38
CA GLU A 43 0.44 -19.77 -22.52
C GLU A 43 -0.79 -18.86 -22.39
N ASP A 44 -1.79 -19.28 -21.63
CA ASP A 44 -3.00 -18.49 -21.37
C ASP A 44 -2.74 -17.36 -20.38
N ILE A 45 -1.54 -17.32 -19.75
CA ILE A 45 -1.18 -16.35 -18.71
C ILE A 45 -0.20 -15.30 -19.24
N GLU A 46 -0.56 -14.06 -19.00
CA GLU A 46 0.29 -12.91 -19.24
C GLU A 46 0.43 -12.09 -17.95
N ILE A 47 1.67 -11.86 -17.50
CA ILE A 47 1.95 -11.00 -16.35
C ILE A 47 1.88 -9.56 -16.83
N LEU A 48 0.99 -8.78 -16.23
CA LEU A 48 0.85 -7.35 -16.48
C LEU A 48 1.73 -6.62 -15.48
N THR A 49 2.68 -5.83 -15.96
CA THR A 49 3.52 -5.04 -15.07
C THR A 49 2.69 -3.91 -14.47
N ILE A 50 2.45 -3.97 -13.17
CA ILE A 50 1.86 -2.86 -12.43
C ILE A 50 3.01 -2.00 -11.91
N GLN A 51 3.16 -0.80 -12.45
CA GLN A 51 4.13 0.17 -11.97
C GLN A 51 3.59 0.88 -10.73
N ASN A 52 4.46 1.18 -9.76
CA ASN A 52 4.12 1.98 -8.58
C ASN A 52 3.64 3.38 -8.98
N ILE A 53 2.31 3.60 -8.98
CA ILE A 53 1.69 4.84 -9.45
C ILE A 53 1.67 5.92 -8.37
N ILE A 54 1.54 5.54 -7.10
CA ILE A 54 1.17 6.48 -6.03
C ILE A 54 2.30 6.79 -5.06
N LEU A 55 3.15 5.82 -4.73
CA LEU A 55 4.27 6.01 -3.81
C LEU A 55 5.42 5.09 -4.19
N ARG A 56 6.64 5.59 -4.12
CA ARG A 56 7.87 4.78 -4.09
C ARG A 56 7.92 4.04 -2.74
N GLY A 57 7.03 3.10 -2.52
CA GLY A 57 6.86 2.40 -1.25
C GLY A 57 6.64 0.91 -1.44
N ILE A 58 6.80 0.20 -0.37
CA ILE A 58 6.78 -1.25 -0.20
C ILE A 58 5.35 -1.78 -0.41
N TYR A 59 4.97 -2.07 -1.64
CA TYR A 59 3.69 -2.73 -1.94
C TYR A 59 3.91 -3.83 -2.96
N ASN A 60 3.45 -5.02 -2.63
CA ASN A 60 3.45 -6.17 -3.50
C ASN A 60 2.14 -6.20 -4.29
N ASP A 61 2.18 -5.64 -5.48
CA ASP A 61 1.01 -5.58 -6.34
C ASP A 61 1.26 -6.46 -7.56
N LEU A 62 0.37 -7.39 -7.80
CA LEU A 62 0.43 -8.35 -8.89
C LEU A 62 -0.76 -8.17 -9.80
N GLY A 63 -0.50 -7.80 -11.05
CA GLY A 63 -1.48 -7.82 -12.12
C GLY A 63 -1.15 -8.89 -13.14
N PHE A 64 -2.12 -9.72 -13.51
CA PHE A 64 -1.96 -10.70 -14.56
C PHE A 64 -3.27 -10.92 -15.31
N ARG A 65 -3.14 -11.36 -16.54
CA ARG A 65 -4.27 -11.74 -17.40
C ARG A 65 -4.29 -13.25 -17.57
N VAL A 66 -5.49 -13.80 -17.45
CA VAL A 66 -5.77 -15.21 -17.78
C VAL A 66 -6.87 -15.21 -18.82
N LYS A 67 -6.54 -15.56 -20.07
CA LYS A 67 -7.47 -15.53 -21.20
C LYS A 67 -8.17 -14.17 -21.33
N ASP A 68 -9.45 -14.11 -21.00
CA ASP A 68 -10.36 -12.97 -21.09
C ASP A 68 -10.62 -12.27 -19.74
N GLU A 69 -9.76 -12.53 -18.73
CA GLU A 69 -9.87 -11.94 -17.41
C GLU A 69 -8.56 -11.26 -16.96
N ILE A 70 -8.66 -10.05 -16.44
CA ILE A 70 -7.58 -9.35 -15.74
C ILE A 70 -7.80 -9.52 -14.25
N ILE A 71 -6.77 -10.00 -13.56
CA ILE A 71 -6.72 -10.15 -12.11
C ILE A 71 -5.77 -9.11 -11.55
N ILE A 72 -6.24 -8.30 -10.63
CA ILE A 72 -5.41 -7.41 -9.82
C ILE A 72 -5.46 -7.90 -8.39
N LEU A 73 -4.30 -8.26 -7.86
CA LEU A 73 -4.13 -8.71 -6.49
C LEU A 73 -3.13 -7.80 -5.79
N MET A 74 -3.59 -7.10 -4.78
CA MET A 74 -2.76 -6.21 -3.96
C MET A 74 -2.53 -6.81 -2.58
N GLU A 75 -1.30 -6.76 -2.09
CA GLU A 75 -0.99 -7.13 -0.73
C GLU A 75 -1.11 -5.92 0.21
N ALA A 76 -1.78 -6.09 1.35
CA ALA A 76 -1.90 -5.09 2.40
C ALA A 76 -1.33 -5.66 3.71
N GLN A 77 -0.08 -5.31 4.02
CA GLN A 77 0.68 -5.93 5.11
C GLN A 77 0.39 -5.32 6.50
N THR A 78 0.41 -4.01 6.63
CA THR A 78 0.50 -3.37 7.95
C THR A 78 -0.75 -2.61 8.36
N THR A 79 -1.43 -1.96 7.44
CA THR A 79 -2.57 -1.12 7.77
C THR A 79 -3.78 -1.47 6.93
N TYR A 80 -4.82 -1.98 7.61
CA TYR A 80 -6.12 -2.12 6.99
C TYR A 80 -6.84 -0.78 7.00
N THR A 81 -7.13 -0.28 5.80
CA THR A 81 -7.94 0.92 5.60
C THR A 81 -8.81 0.75 4.36
N THR A 82 -10.03 1.29 4.38
CA THR A 82 -10.91 1.30 3.21
C THR A 82 -10.31 2.08 2.02
N ASN A 83 -9.33 2.94 2.25
CA ASN A 83 -8.59 3.64 1.19
C ASN A 83 -7.90 2.70 0.19
N ILE A 84 -7.74 1.41 0.52
CA ILE A 84 -7.24 0.39 -0.41
C ILE A 84 -8.07 0.33 -1.70
N VAL A 85 -9.37 0.62 -1.61
CA VAL A 85 -10.27 0.65 -2.78
C VAL A 85 -9.86 1.75 -3.76
N LEU A 86 -9.50 2.94 -3.26
CA LEU A 86 -9.00 4.04 -4.10
C LEU A 86 -7.65 3.68 -4.74
N ARG A 87 -6.76 3.03 -4.00
CA ARG A 87 -5.49 2.57 -4.53
C ARG A 87 -5.69 1.60 -5.70
N ILE A 88 -6.56 0.60 -5.51
CA ILE A 88 -6.89 -0.37 -6.57
C ILE A 88 -7.53 0.32 -7.78
N LEU A 89 -8.36 1.35 -7.60
CA LEU A 89 -8.94 2.12 -8.70
C LEU A 89 -7.85 2.76 -9.58
N PHE A 90 -6.84 3.37 -8.96
CA PHE A 90 -5.71 3.95 -9.72
C PHE A 90 -4.88 2.88 -10.44
N TYR A 91 -4.61 1.75 -9.79
CA TYR A 91 -3.93 0.62 -10.42
C TYR A 91 -4.72 0.06 -11.60
N LEU A 92 -6.03 -0.11 -11.43
CA LEU A 92 -6.91 -0.56 -12.50
C LEU A 92 -6.87 0.40 -13.68
N SER A 93 -6.96 1.69 -13.44
CA SER A 93 -6.93 2.72 -14.49
C SER A 93 -5.64 2.63 -15.32
N GLU A 94 -4.48 2.53 -14.65
CA GLU A 94 -3.20 2.44 -15.35
C GLU A 94 -3.02 1.07 -16.05
N THR A 95 -3.46 -0.02 -15.42
CA THR A 95 -3.44 -1.36 -16.05
C THR A 95 -4.26 -1.38 -17.32
N LEU A 96 -5.47 -0.81 -17.31
CA LEU A 96 -6.32 -0.74 -18.49
C LEU A 96 -5.74 0.16 -19.58
N LYS A 97 -5.17 1.30 -19.20
CA LYS A 97 -4.48 2.19 -20.12
C LYS A 97 -3.35 1.45 -20.84
N ASN A 98 -2.48 0.77 -20.09
CA ASN A 98 -1.37 0.02 -20.64
C ASN A 98 -1.87 -1.14 -21.51
N TYR A 99 -2.88 -1.89 -21.06
CA TYR A 99 -3.49 -2.96 -21.85
C TYR A 99 -4.01 -2.45 -23.21
N ILE A 100 -4.69 -1.30 -23.23
CA ILE A 100 -5.22 -0.70 -24.46
C ILE A 100 -4.06 -0.29 -25.39
N ILE A 101 -3.01 0.35 -24.85
CA ILE A 101 -1.83 0.75 -25.62
C ILE A 101 -1.13 -0.48 -26.21
N ASP A 102 -0.86 -1.50 -25.40
CA ASP A 102 -0.12 -2.69 -25.82
C ASP A 102 -0.85 -3.53 -26.87
N SER A 103 -2.17 -3.55 -26.78
CA SER A 103 -3.05 -4.28 -27.70
C SER A 103 -3.51 -3.45 -28.90
N SER A 104 -3.09 -2.18 -29.02
CA SER A 104 -3.37 -1.31 -30.17
C SER A 104 -2.29 -1.46 -31.25
N GLU A 105 -2.65 -1.32 -32.52
CA GLU A 105 -1.73 -1.39 -33.65
C GLU A 105 -0.62 -0.33 -33.57
N ASN A 106 -1.00 0.89 -33.19
CA ASN A 106 -0.11 2.06 -33.15
C ASN A 106 0.48 2.31 -31.74
N LYS A 107 0.32 1.40 -30.79
CA LYS A 107 0.83 1.53 -29.42
C LYS A 107 0.44 2.85 -28.72
N ASN A 108 -0.81 3.29 -28.93
CA ASN A 108 -1.35 4.51 -28.33
C ASN A 108 -2.86 4.37 -28.03
N LEU A 109 -3.45 5.44 -27.49
CA LEU A 109 -4.86 5.50 -27.11
C LEU A 109 -5.80 6.00 -28.23
N ASN A 110 -5.30 6.27 -29.42
CA ASN A 110 -6.10 6.87 -30.50
C ASN A 110 -7.26 5.98 -30.95
N GLU A 111 -7.15 4.66 -30.76
CA GLU A 111 -8.22 3.72 -31.04
C GLU A 111 -9.51 3.96 -30.24
N LEU A 112 -9.42 4.64 -29.08
CA LEU A 112 -10.58 5.00 -28.27
C LEU A 112 -11.49 6.04 -28.93
N TYR A 113 -10.97 6.76 -29.94
CA TYR A 113 -11.73 7.73 -30.75
C TYR A 113 -12.36 7.11 -32.02
N ASN A 114 -12.11 5.82 -32.24
CA ASN A 114 -12.70 5.12 -33.39
C ASN A 114 -14.18 4.80 -33.13
N THR A 115 -14.94 4.65 -34.20
CA THR A 115 -16.37 4.26 -34.13
C THR A 115 -16.57 2.81 -33.66
N LYS A 116 -15.55 1.96 -33.82
CA LYS A 116 -15.59 0.56 -33.39
C LYS A 116 -15.33 0.49 -31.87
N PRO A 117 -16.24 -0.08 -31.07
CA PRO A 117 -16.03 -0.23 -29.63
C PRO A 117 -14.78 -1.04 -29.29
N ARG A 118 -13.99 -0.56 -28.33
CA ARG A 118 -12.89 -1.32 -27.76
C ARG A 118 -13.41 -2.23 -26.66
N ILE A 119 -13.25 -3.54 -26.82
CA ILE A 119 -13.63 -4.54 -25.82
C ILE A 119 -12.44 -4.79 -24.93
N ILE A 120 -12.66 -4.74 -23.61
CA ILE A 120 -11.66 -5.05 -22.59
C ILE A 120 -11.99 -6.39 -21.90
N PRO A 121 -11.00 -7.08 -21.33
CA PRO A 121 -11.23 -8.30 -20.55
C PRO A 121 -12.09 -8.04 -19.32
N LYS A 122 -12.68 -9.09 -18.76
CA LYS A 122 -13.32 -9.04 -17.44
C LYS A 122 -12.30 -8.70 -16.37
N ILE A 123 -12.73 -7.99 -15.35
CA ILE A 123 -11.84 -7.50 -14.28
C ILE A 123 -12.23 -8.13 -12.95
N LYS A 124 -11.24 -8.62 -12.21
CA LYS A 124 -11.38 -9.15 -10.86
C LYS A 124 -10.36 -8.48 -9.94
N LEU A 125 -10.82 -7.97 -8.82
CA LEU A 125 -10.03 -7.16 -7.89
C LEU A 125 -10.00 -7.83 -6.52
N PHE A 126 -8.77 -8.05 -6.01
CA PHE A 126 -8.53 -8.71 -4.75
C PHE A 126 -7.52 -7.93 -3.91
N VAL A 127 -7.67 -8.05 -2.59
CA VAL A 127 -6.67 -7.64 -1.60
C VAL A 127 -6.37 -8.84 -0.73
N VAL A 128 -5.09 -9.12 -0.51
CA VAL A 128 -4.64 -10.07 0.50
C VAL A 128 -4.17 -9.28 1.71
N TYR A 129 -4.88 -9.42 2.82
CA TYR A 129 -4.48 -8.76 4.05
C TYR A 129 -3.66 -9.72 4.93
N THR A 130 -2.41 -9.35 5.18
CA THR A 130 -1.43 -10.14 5.94
C THR A 130 -1.06 -9.52 7.28
N GLY A 131 -1.69 -8.38 7.64
CA GLY A 131 -1.43 -7.68 8.90
C GLY A 131 -2.08 -8.33 10.13
N ASP A 132 -1.86 -7.71 11.28
CA ASP A 132 -2.21 -8.27 12.61
C ASP A 132 -3.71 -8.23 12.94
N LYS A 133 -4.49 -7.36 12.29
CA LYS A 133 -5.92 -7.24 12.60
C LYS A 133 -6.66 -8.49 12.16
N VAL A 134 -7.26 -9.19 13.12
CA VAL A 134 -8.11 -10.36 12.82
C VAL A 134 -9.39 -9.91 12.14
N MET A 135 -9.71 -10.53 11.00
CA MET A 135 -10.93 -10.26 10.23
C MET A 135 -11.39 -11.52 9.49
N GLN A 136 -12.50 -11.40 8.78
CA GLN A 136 -12.98 -12.42 7.86
C GLN A 136 -12.85 -11.92 6.42
N ASP A 137 -12.87 -12.84 5.47
CA ASP A 137 -12.98 -12.50 4.07
C ASP A 137 -14.28 -11.73 3.83
N HIS A 138 -14.18 -10.59 3.16
CA HIS A 138 -15.31 -9.70 2.91
C HIS A 138 -15.13 -8.90 1.62
N ASP A 139 -16.20 -8.26 1.19
CA ASP A 139 -16.19 -7.36 0.06
C ASP A 139 -16.10 -5.90 0.55
N LEU A 140 -15.29 -5.10 -0.14
CA LEU A 140 -15.25 -3.65 -0.04
C LEU A 140 -15.80 -3.05 -1.34
N TYR A 141 -16.47 -1.93 -1.22
CA TYR A 141 -17.04 -1.22 -2.35
C TYR A 141 -16.50 0.21 -2.42
N LEU A 142 -16.47 0.77 -3.63
CA LEU A 142 -16.00 2.16 -3.80
C LEU A 142 -16.87 3.14 -3.01
N LYS A 143 -18.17 2.88 -2.87
CA LYS A 143 -19.10 3.65 -2.02
C LYS A 143 -18.67 3.71 -0.55
N ASP A 144 -17.88 2.75 -0.05
CA ASP A 144 -17.42 2.72 1.36
C ASP A 144 -16.49 3.87 1.70
N VAL A 145 -15.94 4.55 0.69
CA VAL A 145 -15.05 5.72 0.81
C VAL A 145 -15.68 7.01 0.25
N MET A 146 -16.95 6.98 -0.13
CA MET A 146 -17.69 8.16 -0.57
C MET A 146 -18.31 8.92 0.61
N VAL A 147 -18.59 10.21 0.42
CA VAL A 147 -19.15 11.10 1.45
C VAL A 147 -20.52 10.61 1.93
N GLU A 148 -21.37 10.20 1.01
CA GLU A 148 -22.72 9.70 1.28
C GLU A 148 -22.84 8.28 0.71
N LYS A 149 -22.78 7.28 1.58
CA LYS A 149 -22.74 5.86 1.18
C LYS A 149 -24.05 5.32 0.61
N ASP A 150 -25.16 5.96 0.93
CA ASP A 150 -26.50 5.52 0.55
C ASP A 150 -26.98 6.11 -0.79
N ILE A 151 -26.20 7.05 -1.36
CA ILE A 151 -26.51 7.62 -2.69
C ILE A 151 -25.93 6.71 -3.76
N ILE A 152 -26.75 6.46 -4.79
CA ILE A 152 -26.33 5.70 -5.97
C ILE A 152 -25.29 6.55 -6.72
N SER A 153 -24.08 6.02 -6.84
CA SER A 153 -23.01 6.60 -7.66
C SER A 153 -23.06 5.98 -9.07
N ASP A 154 -22.71 6.79 -10.06
CA ASP A 154 -22.56 6.31 -11.46
C ASP A 154 -21.35 5.38 -11.61
N ILE A 155 -20.45 5.34 -10.63
CA ILE A 155 -19.30 4.43 -10.58
C ILE A 155 -19.42 3.56 -9.33
N ASP A 156 -19.42 2.26 -9.53
CA ASP A 156 -19.28 1.28 -8.45
C ASP A 156 -18.16 0.30 -8.79
N MET A 157 -17.43 -0.12 -7.75
CA MET A 157 -16.34 -1.07 -7.86
C MET A 157 -16.32 -1.96 -6.61
N LYS A 158 -16.25 -3.27 -6.83
CA LYS A 158 -16.14 -4.25 -5.75
C LYS A 158 -14.71 -4.83 -5.69
N VAL A 159 -14.16 -4.89 -4.49
CA VAL A 159 -12.86 -5.49 -4.18
C VAL A 159 -13.06 -6.58 -3.14
N ARG A 160 -12.60 -7.80 -3.40
CA ARG A 160 -12.63 -8.90 -2.45
C ARG A 160 -11.41 -8.86 -1.55
N VAL A 161 -11.62 -8.74 -0.25
CA VAL A 161 -10.56 -8.83 0.77
C VAL A 161 -10.44 -10.26 1.26
N LEU A 162 -9.24 -10.82 1.15
CA LEU A 162 -8.88 -12.18 1.53
C LEU A 162 -7.97 -12.12 2.75
N TYR A 163 -8.39 -12.80 3.78
CA TYR A 163 -7.67 -12.90 5.05
C TYR A 163 -7.44 -14.35 5.46
N THR A 164 -8.34 -15.26 5.07
CA THR A 164 -8.35 -16.63 5.56
C THR A 164 -7.23 -17.47 4.98
N GLY A 165 -6.23 -17.81 5.81
CA GLY A 165 -5.18 -18.74 5.45
C GLY A 165 -5.67 -20.19 5.53
N ASN A 166 -5.19 -21.04 4.59
CA ASN A 166 -5.42 -22.49 4.60
C ASN A 166 -4.28 -23.23 3.89
N LYS A 167 -4.14 -24.53 4.15
CA LYS A 167 -3.10 -25.36 3.52
C LYS A 167 -3.51 -25.92 2.14
N LYS A 168 -4.74 -25.71 1.71
CA LYS A 168 -5.27 -26.30 0.47
C LYS A 168 -4.93 -25.50 -0.78
N SER A 169 -4.71 -24.20 -0.63
CA SER A 169 -4.41 -23.30 -1.75
C SER A 169 -3.07 -22.61 -1.53
N ILE A 170 -2.36 -22.30 -2.62
CA ILE A 170 -1.07 -21.59 -2.56
C ILE A 170 -1.21 -20.23 -1.89
N LEU A 171 -2.29 -19.50 -2.17
CA LEU A 171 -2.57 -18.21 -1.52
C LEU A 171 -2.85 -18.38 -0.03
N GLY A 172 -3.62 -19.40 0.34
CA GLY A 172 -3.86 -19.73 1.74
C GLY A 172 -2.59 -20.08 2.49
N GLN A 173 -1.68 -20.83 1.87
CA GLN A 173 -0.36 -21.15 2.43
C GLN A 173 0.51 -19.90 2.55
N TYR A 174 0.48 -18.98 1.58
CA TYR A 174 1.16 -17.70 1.68
C TYR A 174 0.67 -16.87 2.88
N ILE A 175 -0.65 -16.76 3.07
CA ILE A 175 -1.24 -16.09 4.23
C ILE A 175 -0.81 -16.74 5.56
N LEU A 176 -0.74 -18.06 5.61
CA LEU A 176 -0.24 -18.77 6.80
C LEU A 176 1.24 -18.47 7.05
N PHE A 177 2.06 -18.46 5.99
CA PHE A 177 3.48 -18.12 6.08
C PHE A 177 3.69 -16.72 6.68
N THR A 178 2.97 -15.71 6.17
CA THR A 178 3.08 -14.33 6.68
C THR A 178 2.66 -14.22 8.15
N ARG A 179 1.67 -15.00 8.61
CA ARG A 179 1.28 -15.06 10.02
C ARG A 179 2.33 -15.69 10.90
N VAL A 180 2.96 -16.78 10.46
CA VAL A 180 4.07 -17.41 11.18
C VAL A 180 5.20 -16.40 11.30
N TYR A 181 5.54 -15.68 10.22
CA TYR A 181 6.56 -14.64 10.24
C TYR A 181 6.22 -13.52 11.23
N THR A 182 5.00 -12.98 11.17
CA THR A 182 4.55 -11.92 12.09
C THR A 182 4.65 -12.33 13.55
N LYS A 183 4.37 -13.60 13.86
CA LYS A 183 4.55 -14.16 15.19
C LYS A 183 6.03 -14.24 15.57
N GLN A 184 6.86 -14.80 14.71
CA GLN A 184 8.31 -14.92 14.94
C GLN A 184 8.99 -13.55 15.09
N LYS A 185 8.59 -12.55 14.30
CA LYS A 185 9.07 -11.17 14.42
C LYS A 185 8.83 -10.56 15.81
N LYS A 186 7.74 -10.94 16.50
CA LYS A 186 7.44 -10.49 17.86
C LYS A 186 8.24 -11.25 18.95
N GLU A 187 8.60 -12.49 18.68
CA GLU A 187 9.27 -13.39 19.62
C GLU A 187 10.80 -13.33 19.53
N CYS A 188 11.35 -13.02 18.34
CA CYS A 188 12.78 -12.98 18.08
C CYS A 188 13.36 -11.57 18.26
N LYS A 189 14.67 -11.51 18.59
CA LYS A 189 15.40 -10.25 18.79
C LYS A 189 15.80 -9.56 17.48
N ASP A 190 15.96 -10.33 16.41
CA ASP A 190 16.41 -9.86 15.11
C ASP A 190 15.63 -10.52 13.98
N ILE A 191 15.61 -9.86 12.81
CA ILE A 191 14.87 -10.28 11.63
C ILE A 191 15.42 -11.60 11.09
N GLU A 192 16.72 -11.78 11.05
CA GLU A 192 17.36 -12.95 10.45
C GLU A 192 16.93 -14.23 11.18
N THR A 193 16.93 -14.20 12.52
CA THR A 193 16.44 -15.30 13.34
C THR A 193 14.94 -15.52 13.14
N ALA A 194 14.13 -14.45 13.05
CA ALA A 194 12.70 -14.56 12.82
C ALA A 194 12.39 -15.22 11.46
N VAL A 195 13.10 -14.83 10.40
CA VAL A 195 12.96 -15.42 9.05
C VAL A 195 13.36 -16.88 9.06
N LYS A 196 14.51 -17.22 9.65
CA LYS A 196 15.00 -18.60 9.74
C LYS A 196 14.00 -19.51 10.44
N ASN A 197 13.51 -19.10 11.61
CA ASN A 197 12.50 -19.85 12.37
C ASN A 197 11.20 -19.99 11.58
N THR A 198 10.78 -18.92 10.87
CA THR A 198 9.59 -18.96 10.02
C THR A 198 9.71 -20.03 8.95
N ILE A 199 10.83 -20.07 8.24
CA ILE A 199 11.08 -21.08 7.19
C ILE A 199 11.05 -22.49 7.78
N GLU A 200 11.72 -22.70 8.91
CA GLU A 200 11.76 -24.03 9.56
C GLU A 200 10.36 -24.50 10.02
N ILE A 201 9.59 -23.63 10.67
CA ILE A 201 8.21 -23.91 11.08
C ILE A 201 7.35 -24.22 9.85
N CYS A 202 7.41 -23.39 8.82
CA CYS A 202 6.59 -23.56 7.64
C CYS A 202 6.93 -24.83 6.86
N MET A 203 8.21 -25.22 6.78
CA MET A 203 8.62 -26.49 6.18
C MET A 203 8.08 -27.69 6.96
N ASN A 204 8.16 -27.65 8.30
CA ASN A 204 7.64 -28.72 9.15
C ASN A 204 6.11 -28.85 9.07
N ASP A 205 5.43 -27.73 8.92
CA ASP A 205 3.96 -27.64 8.82
C ASP A 205 3.43 -27.82 7.40
N GLU A 206 4.30 -28.10 6.41
CA GLU A 206 3.96 -28.25 4.99
C GLU A 206 3.33 -26.98 4.37
N ILE A 207 3.73 -25.81 4.85
CA ILE A 207 3.34 -24.51 4.33
C ILE A 207 4.39 -24.06 3.32
N LEU A 208 4.02 -23.88 2.05
CA LEU A 208 4.91 -23.55 0.93
C LEU A 208 6.13 -24.48 0.82
N LYS A 209 6.02 -25.73 1.28
CA LYS A 209 7.13 -26.67 1.46
C LYS A 209 7.94 -26.86 0.18
N GLU A 210 7.29 -27.20 -0.94
CA GLU A 210 7.98 -27.43 -2.22
C GLU A 210 8.78 -26.18 -2.66
N TYR A 211 8.21 -25.00 -2.48
CA TYR A 211 8.87 -23.74 -2.81
C TYR A 211 10.08 -23.46 -1.91
N LEU A 212 9.93 -23.68 -0.60
CA LEU A 212 10.98 -23.43 0.38
C LEU A 212 12.12 -24.48 0.30
N GLU A 213 11.85 -25.73 -0.01
CA GLU A 213 12.87 -26.79 -0.13
C GLU A 213 13.89 -26.49 -1.24
N TYR A 214 13.43 -26.03 -2.40
CA TYR A 214 14.30 -25.76 -3.54
C TYR A 214 15.08 -24.44 -3.44
N ARG A 215 14.61 -23.48 -2.66
CA ARG A 215 15.14 -22.11 -2.66
C ARG A 215 15.38 -21.53 -1.25
N LYS A 216 15.62 -22.40 -0.26
CA LYS A 216 15.69 -22.01 1.16
C LYS A 216 16.64 -20.84 1.42
N MET A 217 17.86 -20.87 0.90
CA MET A 217 18.87 -19.81 1.13
C MET A 217 18.50 -18.51 0.43
N GLU A 218 18.08 -18.58 -0.84
CA GLU A 218 17.67 -17.42 -1.64
C GLU A 218 16.45 -16.74 -1.03
N VAL A 219 15.47 -17.56 -0.61
CA VAL A 219 14.24 -17.07 0.06
C VAL A 219 14.59 -16.41 1.38
N GLN A 220 15.51 -16.97 2.18
CA GLN A 220 15.94 -16.38 3.43
C GLN A 220 16.59 -15.00 3.21
N GLU A 221 17.51 -14.90 2.25
CA GLU A 221 18.16 -13.63 1.91
C GLU A 221 17.14 -12.58 1.41
N MET A 222 16.23 -13.00 0.53
CA MET A 222 15.19 -12.15 -0.04
C MET A 222 14.26 -11.60 1.04
N ILE A 223 13.70 -12.48 1.89
CA ILE A 223 12.79 -12.06 2.96
C ILE A 223 13.48 -11.15 3.94
N THR A 224 14.73 -11.47 4.35
CA THR A 224 15.50 -10.64 5.27
C THR A 224 15.74 -9.25 4.69
N ALA A 225 16.13 -9.15 3.42
CA ALA A 225 16.36 -7.87 2.75
C ALA A 225 15.06 -7.04 2.63
N PHE A 226 13.97 -7.68 2.23
CA PHE A 226 12.67 -7.02 2.10
C PHE A 226 12.14 -6.49 3.44
N MET A 227 12.16 -7.32 4.47
CA MET A 227 11.67 -6.94 5.81
C MET A 227 12.51 -5.85 6.45
N THR A 228 13.83 -5.84 6.19
CA THR A 228 14.70 -4.74 6.62
C THR A 228 14.35 -3.41 5.95
N GLN A 229 13.99 -3.44 4.67
CA GLN A 229 13.52 -2.25 3.95
C GLN A 229 12.17 -1.77 4.47
N GLU A 230 11.24 -2.69 4.76
CA GLU A 230 9.94 -2.38 5.34
C GLU A 230 10.08 -1.69 6.70
N GLU A 231 10.94 -2.20 7.58
CA GLU A 231 11.21 -1.57 8.89
C GLU A 231 11.82 -0.17 8.75
N ALA A 232 12.76 0.01 7.83
CA ALA A 232 13.34 1.31 7.55
C ALA A 232 12.28 2.31 7.05
N PHE A 233 11.37 1.87 6.19
CA PHE A 233 10.28 2.70 5.69
C PHE A 233 9.23 3.03 6.77
N GLU A 234 8.86 2.06 7.59
CA GLU A 234 7.98 2.31 8.75
C GLU A 234 8.59 3.30 9.74
N SER A 235 9.90 3.18 9.99
CA SER A 235 10.63 4.12 10.85
C SER A 235 10.60 5.53 10.26
N PHE A 236 10.86 5.65 8.96
CA PHE A 236 10.79 6.93 8.24
C PHE A 236 9.39 7.55 8.33
N LEU A 237 8.33 6.76 8.10
CA LEU A 237 6.94 7.26 8.22
C LEU A 237 6.61 7.72 9.64
N LYS A 238 7.06 6.99 10.67
CA LYS A 238 6.86 7.38 12.08
C LYS A 238 7.55 8.71 12.40
N ASP A 239 8.76 8.90 11.88
CA ASP A 239 9.52 10.14 12.06
C ASP A 239 8.86 11.33 11.33
N GLU A 240 8.37 11.13 10.10
CA GLU A 240 7.62 12.14 9.35
C GLU A 240 6.33 12.57 10.07
N VAL A 241 5.55 11.60 10.57
CA VAL A 241 4.33 11.88 11.35
C VAL A 241 4.66 12.65 12.62
N LYS A 242 5.77 12.30 13.31
CA LYS A 242 6.22 12.99 14.52
C LYS A 242 6.66 14.42 14.21
N ARG A 243 7.38 14.61 13.08
CA ARG A 243 7.79 15.94 12.60
C ARG A 243 6.58 16.79 12.27
N GLY A 244 5.64 16.31 11.45
CA GLY A 244 4.42 17.04 11.09
C GLY A 244 3.56 17.40 12.30
N ARG A 245 3.47 16.54 13.32
CA ARG A 245 2.78 16.88 14.58
C ARG A 245 3.50 17.98 15.36
N LYS A 246 4.83 17.98 15.34
CA LYS A 246 5.62 19.03 16.01
C LYS A 246 5.45 20.36 15.31
N GLU A 247 5.61 20.37 13.98
CA GLU A 247 5.41 21.54 13.14
C GLU A 247 4.01 22.12 13.29
N GLY A 248 2.95 21.32 13.15
CA GLY A 248 1.57 21.78 13.33
C GLY A 248 1.26 22.27 14.75
N ARG A 249 1.95 21.75 15.79
CA ARG A 249 1.81 22.28 17.15
C ARG A 249 2.50 23.62 17.31
N GLU A 250 3.65 23.83 16.68
CA GLU A 250 4.37 25.09 16.68
C GLU A 250 3.59 26.16 15.89
N GLU A 251 3.09 25.82 14.71
CA GLU A 251 2.22 26.69 13.90
C GLU A 251 0.95 27.08 14.65
N GLY A 252 0.21 26.13 15.21
CA GLY A 252 -1.00 26.42 15.98
C GLY A 252 -0.73 27.26 17.24
N ARG A 253 0.48 27.14 17.83
CA ARG A 253 0.88 28.00 18.95
C ARG A 253 1.13 29.44 18.48
N GLU A 254 1.78 29.62 17.36
CA GLU A 254 2.03 30.97 16.80
C GLU A 254 0.74 31.61 16.30
N GLU A 255 -0.14 30.86 15.65
CA GLU A 255 -1.49 31.33 15.28
C GLU A 255 -2.29 31.75 16.51
N GLY A 256 -2.31 30.95 17.57
CA GLY A 256 -3.00 31.25 18.82
C GLY A 256 -2.46 32.49 19.51
N LYS A 257 -1.15 32.75 19.47
CA LYS A 257 -0.56 34.00 19.96
C LYS A 257 -1.04 35.20 19.14
N MET A 258 -1.05 35.04 17.81
CA MET A 258 -1.49 36.08 16.88
C MET A 258 -2.95 36.45 17.10
N ASP A 259 -3.83 35.46 17.22
CA ASP A 259 -5.26 35.65 17.50
C ASP A 259 -5.47 36.32 18.86
N THR A 260 -4.72 35.92 19.88
CA THR A 260 -4.75 36.52 21.20
C THR A 260 -4.37 38.01 21.12
N LEU A 261 -3.27 38.33 20.44
CA LEU A 261 -2.80 39.71 20.24
C LEU A 261 -3.90 40.60 19.60
N ILE A 262 -4.46 40.12 18.48
CA ILE A 262 -5.50 40.87 17.74
C ILE A 262 -6.75 41.02 18.59
N ASN A 263 -7.19 39.99 19.29
CA ASN A 263 -8.39 40.06 20.13
C ASN A 263 -8.21 41.01 21.32
N PHE A 264 -7.08 40.98 22.00
CA PHE A 264 -6.79 41.91 23.08
C PHE A 264 -6.77 43.37 22.59
N PHE A 265 -6.14 43.63 21.45
CA PHE A 265 -6.10 44.96 20.86
C PHE A 265 -7.50 45.46 20.48
N LYS A 266 -8.31 44.65 19.81
CA LYS A 266 -9.71 44.98 19.45
C LYS A 266 -10.59 45.27 20.66
N ASN A 267 -10.28 44.66 21.81
CA ASN A 267 -10.99 44.93 23.07
C ASN A 267 -10.39 46.06 23.90
N GLY A 268 -9.49 46.88 23.32
CA GLY A 268 -8.94 48.08 23.94
C GLY A 268 -7.84 47.84 24.98
N ALA A 269 -7.20 46.68 24.97
CA ALA A 269 -6.07 46.40 25.86
C ALA A 269 -4.85 47.23 25.45
N GLY A 270 -4.13 47.81 26.43
CA GLY A 270 -2.89 48.56 26.19
C GLY A 270 -1.75 47.60 25.70
N LEU A 271 -0.83 48.16 24.91
CA LEU A 271 0.28 47.43 24.30
C LEU A 271 1.15 46.68 25.32
N ASP A 272 1.35 47.26 26.51
CA ASP A 272 2.11 46.62 27.61
C ASP A 272 1.44 45.32 28.09
N LEU A 273 0.11 45.30 28.17
CA LEU A 273 -0.66 44.14 28.58
C LEU A 273 -0.60 43.03 27.49
N ILE A 274 -0.76 43.46 26.22
CA ILE A 274 -0.69 42.56 25.07
C ILE A 274 0.71 41.91 24.99
N SER A 275 1.77 42.73 25.08
CA SER A 275 3.16 42.30 25.08
C SER A 275 3.42 41.20 26.11
N LYS A 276 2.96 41.40 27.36
CA LYS A 276 3.06 40.41 28.44
C LYS A 276 2.24 39.15 28.17
N ALA A 277 1.04 39.28 27.63
CA ALA A 277 0.12 38.19 27.36
C ALA A 277 0.66 37.22 26.27
N VAL A 278 1.26 37.78 25.21
CA VAL A 278 1.77 36.97 24.07
C VAL A 278 3.26 36.64 24.17
N GLY A 279 3.99 37.27 25.15
CA GLY A 279 5.41 37.08 25.36
C GLY A 279 6.28 37.64 24.23
N MET A 280 5.86 38.77 23.64
CA MET A 280 6.58 39.53 22.59
C MET A 280 6.94 40.93 23.10
N SER A 281 7.95 41.54 22.49
CA SER A 281 8.24 42.97 22.79
C SER A 281 7.15 43.88 22.27
N ILE A 282 7.05 45.09 22.84
CA ILE A 282 6.06 46.11 22.41
C ILE A 282 6.26 46.47 20.94
N ASP A 283 7.51 46.54 20.48
CA ASP A 283 7.83 46.89 19.10
C ASP A 283 7.41 45.79 18.12
N GLU A 284 7.56 44.49 18.49
CA GLU A 284 7.04 43.36 17.71
C GLU A 284 5.50 43.39 17.65
N VAL A 285 4.84 43.65 18.78
CA VAL A 285 3.36 43.80 18.83
C VAL A 285 2.89 44.91 17.92
N LYS A 286 3.52 46.10 17.95
CA LYS A 286 3.21 47.20 17.06
C LYS A 286 3.40 46.83 15.60
N SER A 287 4.55 46.25 15.25
CA SER A 287 4.85 45.84 13.89
C SER A 287 3.80 44.88 13.33
N ILE A 288 3.37 43.91 14.13
CA ILE A 288 2.34 42.94 13.74
C ILE A 288 0.99 43.63 13.54
N LEU A 289 0.57 44.51 14.47
CA LEU A 289 -0.70 45.27 14.36
C LEU A 289 -0.73 46.13 13.11
N ILE A 290 0.34 46.85 12.82
CA ILE A 290 0.47 47.68 11.62
C ILE A 290 0.40 46.81 10.36
N SER A 291 1.10 45.68 10.32
CA SER A 291 1.07 44.74 9.18
C SER A 291 -0.32 44.18 8.90
N ARG A 292 -1.19 44.14 9.92
CA ARG A 292 -2.58 43.71 9.85
C ARG A 292 -3.58 44.85 9.64
N GLY A 293 -3.09 46.07 9.40
CA GLY A 293 -3.91 47.23 9.07
C GLY A 293 -4.53 47.96 10.26
N PHE A 294 -4.02 47.76 11.48
CA PHE A 294 -4.45 48.52 12.65
C PHE A 294 -3.59 49.76 12.84
N GLU A 295 -4.23 50.87 13.26
CA GLU A 295 -3.52 52.08 13.70
C GLU A 295 -3.13 51.89 15.17
N VAL A 296 -1.84 52.10 15.51
CA VAL A 296 -1.27 51.84 16.85
C VAL A 296 -0.56 53.04 17.41
#